data_15fd8a3863bd053da55f83fb1e420f15
#
_entry.id   15fd8a3863bd053da55f83fb1e420f15
#
_cell.length_a   1.000
_cell.length_b   1.000
_cell.length_c   1.000
_cell.angle_alpha   90.00
_cell.angle_beta   90.00
_cell.angle_gamma   90.00
#
_symmetry.space_group_name_H-M   'P 1'
#
loop_
_entity.id
_entity.type
_entity.pdbx_description
1 polymer ?
#
loop_
_entity_poly.entity_id
_entity_poly.type
_entity_poly.pdbx_seq_one_letter_code
_entity_poly.pdbx_strand_id
1 'polypeptide(L)'
;MPVYRGSLENVLSRYYYAAKECKADVIMRVTSDCPLICPEISEKVLEHFHPETLDYSSNVQERTYPRGLDTEVFSFDALHRCFVEAETDSQKEHVTQYINDNPKDFRYDSVYDSSKDMSHLRWTLDTLEDYVLIRKMYDYVNDDTSYHEILDLVEKNPKWIEINRMIEQKVN
;
A
#
# COMPACT_ATOMS: atom_id res chain seq x y z
N MET A 1 -2.86 10.35 -18.50
CA MET A 1 -3.70 9.80 -17.41
C MET A 1 -4.63 10.90 -16.91
N PRO A 2 -5.91 10.59 -16.65
CA PRO A 2 -6.79 11.56 -16.01
C PRO A 2 -6.29 11.86 -14.58
N VAL A 3 -6.51 13.10 -14.14
CA VAL A 3 -6.09 13.57 -12.81
C VAL A 3 -7.32 14.11 -12.09
N TYR A 4 -7.63 13.57 -10.92
CA TYR A 4 -8.65 14.12 -10.04
C TYR A 4 -8.01 14.98 -8.95
N ARG A 5 -8.58 16.17 -8.71
CA ARG A 5 -8.12 17.12 -7.69
C ARG A 5 -9.24 17.40 -6.69
N GLY A 6 -8.91 17.43 -5.41
CA GLY A 6 -9.85 17.69 -4.32
C GLY A 6 -9.14 18.11 -3.04
N SER A 7 -9.78 17.90 -1.90
CA SER A 7 -9.22 18.26 -0.59
C SER A 7 -7.83 17.65 -0.37
N LEU A 8 -6.92 18.42 0.20
CA LEU A 8 -5.61 17.94 0.61
C LEU A 8 -5.71 17.03 1.85
N GLU A 9 -6.52 17.43 2.80
CA GLU A 9 -6.66 16.77 4.10
C GLU A 9 -7.62 15.56 4.06
N ASN A 10 -8.65 15.63 3.19
CA ASN A 10 -9.61 14.54 3.03
C ASN A 10 -9.31 13.73 1.75
N VAL A 11 -8.33 12.84 1.85
CA VAL A 11 -7.91 11.96 0.75
C VAL A 11 -9.01 10.97 0.39
N LEU A 12 -9.75 10.46 1.38
CA LEU A 12 -10.89 9.57 1.19
C LEU A 12 -11.93 10.17 0.23
N SER A 13 -12.25 11.46 0.38
CA SER A 13 -13.17 12.14 -0.54
C SER A 13 -12.64 12.19 -1.97
N ARG A 14 -11.32 12.34 -2.17
CA ARG A 14 -10.72 12.32 -3.51
C ARG A 14 -10.86 10.96 -4.16
N TYR A 15 -10.61 9.87 -3.42
CA TYR A 15 -10.81 8.52 -3.92
C TYR A 15 -12.27 8.27 -4.28
N TYR A 16 -13.19 8.63 -3.38
CA TYR A 16 -14.62 8.43 -3.61
C TYR A 16 -15.14 9.15 -4.86
N TYR A 17 -14.84 10.45 -5.00
CA TYR A 17 -15.33 11.19 -6.15
C TYR A 17 -14.64 10.80 -7.46
N ALA A 18 -13.35 10.48 -7.44
CA ALA A 18 -12.63 9.98 -8.59
C ALA A 18 -13.20 8.63 -9.07
N ALA A 19 -13.39 7.68 -8.14
CA ALA A 19 -13.98 6.37 -8.46
C ALA A 19 -15.42 6.51 -9.00
N LYS A 20 -16.21 7.39 -8.39
CA LYS A 20 -17.58 7.66 -8.84
C LYS A 20 -17.63 8.26 -10.25
N GLU A 21 -16.75 9.22 -10.56
CA GLU A 21 -16.65 9.83 -11.89
C GLU A 21 -16.23 8.81 -12.95
N CYS A 22 -15.26 7.94 -12.61
CA CYS A 22 -14.80 6.86 -13.49
C CYS A 22 -15.75 5.67 -13.55
N LYS A 23 -16.80 5.63 -12.72
CA LYS A 23 -17.71 4.47 -12.56
C LYS A 23 -16.94 3.17 -12.26
N ALA A 24 -15.96 3.28 -11.38
CA ALA A 24 -15.13 2.14 -10.99
C ALA A 24 -15.90 1.24 -10.01
N ASP A 25 -15.96 -0.06 -10.27
CA ASP A 25 -16.53 -1.05 -9.37
C ASP A 25 -15.48 -1.55 -8.35
N VAL A 26 -14.20 -1.57 -8.78
CA VAL A 26 -13.04 -2.00 -7.99
C VAL A 26 -11.97 -0.93 -8.03
N ILE A 27 -11.36 -0.66 -6.89
CA ILE A 27 -10.32 0.35 -6.72
C ILE A 27 -9.05 -0.34 -6.22
N MET A 28 -7.93 -0.11 -6.93
CA MET A 28 -6.59 -0.43 -6.42
C MET A 28 -5.94 0.85 -5.91
N ARG A 29 -5.48 0.83 -4.67
CA ARG A 29 -4.76 1.92 -4.03
C ARG A 29 -3.29 1.56 -3.87
N VAL A 30 -2.45 2.43 -4.40
CA VAL A 30 -1.01 2.49 -4.12
C VAL A 30 -0.66 3.92 -3.73
N THR A 31 0.45 4.13 -3.03
CA THR A 31 0.86 5.45 -2.58
C THR A 31 2.13 5.92 -3.29
N SER A 32 2.28 7.24 -3.45
CA SER A 32 3.37 7.83 -4.25
C SER A 32 4.73 7.83 -3.53
N ASP A 33 4.76 7.50 -2.27
CA ASP A 33 5.94 7.31 -1.43
C ASP A 33 6.52 5.88 -1.50
N CYS A 34 5.96 5.03 -2.37
CA CYS A 34 6.38 3.66 -2.61
C CYS A 34 7.11 3.52 -3.97
N PRO A 35 8.35 4.04 -4.10
CA PRO A 35 9.05 4.11 -5.38
C PRO A 35 9.50 2.76 -5.93
N LEU A 36 9.49 1.71 -5.10
CA LEU A 36 9.82 0.33 -5.49
C LEU A 36 8.57 -0.56 -5.55
N ILE A 37 7.38 0.06 -5.75
CA ILE A 37 6.14 -0.72 -5.91
C ILE A 37 6.32 -1.82 -6.94
N CYS A 38 5.94 -3.04 -6.61
CA CYS A 38 6.17 -4.21 -7.43
C CYS A 38 4.88 -4.65 -8.11
N PRO A 39 4.81 -4.61 -9.45
CA PRO A 39 3.62 -5.04 -10.20
C PRO A 39 3.19 -6.47 -9.88
N GLU A 40 4.14 -7.41 -9.74
CA GLU A 40 3.86 -8.81 -9.41
C GLU A 40 3.11 -8.96 -8.07
N ILE A 41 3.50 -8.20 -7.04
CA ILE A 41 2.84 -8.25 -5.74
C ILE A 41 1.48 -7.55 -5.81
N SER A 42 1.39 -6.42 -6.52
CA SER A 42 0.13 -5.73 -6.72
C SER A 42 -0.89 -6.58 -7.48
N GLU A 43 -0.43 -7.34 -8.49
CA GLU A 43 -1.24 -8.30 -9.24
C GLU A 43 -1.76 -9.42 -8.33
N LYS A 44 -0.93 -9.98 -7.46
CA LYS A 44 -1.36 -10.99 -6.47
C LYS A 44 -2.49 -10.48 -5.57
N VAL A 45 -2.41 -9.22 -5.12
CA VAL A 45 -3.48 -8.59 -4.31
C VAL A 45 -4.75 -8.40 -5.13
N LEU A 46 -4.63 -8.00 -6.40
CA LEU A 46 -5.77 -7.83 -7.30
C LEU A 46 -6.44 -9.17 -7.63
N GLU A 47 -5.66 -10.21 -7.95
CA GLU A 47 -6.17 -11.55 -8.26
C GLU A 47 -6.83 -12.22 -7.06
N HIS A 48 -6.35 -11.91 -5.85
CA HIS A 48 -6.94 -12.41 -4.61
C HIS A 48 -8.29 -11.74 -4.28
N PHE A 49 -8.54 -10.54 -4.78
CA PHE A 49 -9.76 -9.82 -4.54
C PHE A 49 -10.92 -10.34 -5.40
N HIS A 50 -11.96 -10.86 -4.74
CA HIS A 50 -13.20 -11.32 -5.37
C HIS A 50 -14.38 -10.50 -4.81
N PRO A 51 -14.98 -9.57 -5.58
CA PRO A 51 -15.99 -8.63 -5.07
C PRO A 51 -17.26 -9.30 -4.54
N GLU A 52 -17.54 -10.54 -4.96
CA GLU A 52 -18.68 -11.31 -4.44
C GLU A 52 -18.46 -11.78 -3.00
N THR A 53 -17.21 -11.95 -2.57
CA THR A 53 -16.84 -12.52 -1.26
C THR A 53 -16.06 -11.58 -0.37
N LEU A 54 -15.34 -10.60 -0.95
CA LEU A 54 -14.50 -9.66 -0.22
C LEU A 54 -14.94 -8.21 -0.50
N ASP A 55 -14.84 -7.38 0.52
CA ASP A 55 -14.99 -5.94 0.47
C ASP A 55 -13.62 -5.24 0.33
N TYR A 56 -12.56 -5.91 0.86
CA TYR A 56 -11.19 -5.40 0.90
C TYR A 56 -10.17 -6.55 0.89
N SER A 57 -9.07 -6.35 0.17
CA SER A 57 -7.88 -7.21 0.18
C SER A 57 -6.61 -6.36 0.17
N SER A 58 -5.57 -6.79 0.88
CA SER A 58 -4.30 -6.06 0.92
C SER A 58 -3.12 -6.94 1.33
N ASN A 59 -1.91 -6.42 1.15
CA ASN A 59 -0.68 -6.99 1.71
C ASN A 59 -0.16 -6.23 2.94
N VAL A 60 -1.02 -5.37 3.56
CA VAL A 60 -0.59 -4.49 4.66
C VAL A 60 -1.07 -4.91 6.03
N GLN A 61 -2.19 -5.63 6.15
CA GLN A 61 -2.75 -6.03 7.44
C GLN A 61 -1.96 -7.16 8.09
N GLU A 62 -1.75 -8.27 7.38
CA GLU A 62 -0.84 -9.34 7.78
C GLU A 62 0.46 -9.17 7.00
N ARG A 63 1.28 -8.22 7.45
CA ARG A 63 2.45 -7.81 6.70
C ARG A 63 3.58 -8.84 6.78
N THR A 64 3.99 -9.34 5.63
CA THR A 64 5.22 -10.13 5.42
C THR A 64 6.12 -9.49 4.37
N TYR A 65 5.56 -8.66 3.50
CA TYR A 65 6.33 -7.90 2.51
C TYR A 65 6.96 -6.64 3.13
N PRO A 66 8.09 -6.16 2.57
CA PRO A 66 8.68 -4.89 2.95
C PRO A 66 7.65 -3.74 2.87
N ARG A 67 7.74 -2.81 3.80
CA ARG A 67 6.98 -1.56 3.72
C ARG A 67 7.44 -0.76 2.50
N GLY A 68 6.48 -0.25 1.72
CA GLY A 68 6.75 0.39 0.43
C GLY A 68 6.40 -0.48 -0.78
N LEU A 69 5.87 -1.70 -0.54
CA LEU A 69 5.21 -2.54 -1.55
C LEU A 69 3.71 -2.62 -1.31
N ASP A 70 3.16 -1.60 -0.65
CA ASP A 70 1.83 -1.59 -0.09
C ASP A 70 0.78 -1.45 -1.21
N THR A 71 -0.09 -2.43 -1.32
CA THR A 71 -1.20 -2.48 -2.27
C THR A 71 -2.47 -2.85 -1.55
N GLU A 72 -3.53 -2.12 -1.83
CA GLU A 72 -4.86 -2.34 -1.28
C GLU A 72 -5.87 -2.37 -2.43
N VAL A 73 -6.77 -3.35 -2.40
CA VAL A 73 -7.85 -3.49 -3.40
C VAL A 73 -9.19 -3.59 -2.66
N PHE A 74 -10.17 -2.81 -3.07
CA PHE A 74 -11.47 -2.75 -2.42
C PHE A 74 -12.59 -2.41 -3.40
N SER A 75 -13.81 -2.78 -3.04
CA SER A 75 -14.99 -2.46 -3.82
C SER A 75 -15.38 -0.98 -3.70
N PHE A 76 -16.12 -0.48 -4.69
CA PHE A 76 -16.72 0.86 -4.59
C PHE A 76 -17.70 0.95 -3.42
N ASP A 77 -18.42 -0.11 -3.09
CA ASP A 77 -19.35 -0.13 -1.96
C ASP A 77 -18.60 0.00 -0.63
N ALA A 78 -17.46 -0.67 -0.47
CA ALA A 78 -16.60 -0.49 0.71
C ALA A 78 -16.08 0.94 0.82
N LEU A 79 -15.61 1.52 -0.29
CA LEU A 79 -15.18 2.93 -0.35
C LEU A 79 -16.32 3.88 -0.01
N HIS A 80 -17.52 3.63 -0.52
CA HIS A 80 -18.70 4.45 -0.22
C HIS A 80 -19.04 4.42 1.28
N ARG A 81 -19.01 3.24 1.90
CA ARG A 81 -19.21 3.12 3.36
C ARG A 81 -18.16 3.90 4.13
N CYS A 82 -16.87 3.75 3.79
CA CYS A 82 -15.82 4.56 4.40
C CYS A 82 -16.11 6.06 4.26
N PHE A 83 -16.51 6.52 3.08
CA PHE A 83 -16.79 7.92 2.82
C PHE A 83 -17.96 8.46 3.65
N VAL A 84 -19.01 7.68 3.88
CA VAL A 84 -20.21 8.08 4.63
C VAL A 84 -19.99 8.01 6.14
N GLU A 85 -19.25 7.00 6.61
CA GLU A 85 -19.18 6.63 8.01
C GLU A 85 -17.87 7.09 8.70
N ALA A 86 -16.85 7.57 7.94
CA ALA A 86 -15.60 8.07 8.52
C ALA A 86 -15.82 9.37 9.29
N GLU A 87 -15.46 9.36 10.57
CA GLU A 87 -15.64 10.50 11.49
C GLU A 87 -14.33 11.24 11.76
N THR A 88 -13.21 10.50 11.94
CA THR A 88 -11.93 11.05 12.35
C THR A 88 -11.10 11.59 11.18
N ASP A 89 -10.20 12.53 11.47
CA ASP A 89 -9.27 13.07 10.47
C ASP A 89 -8.35 11.98 9.92
N SER A 90 -7.89 11.03 10.77
CA SER A 90 -7.09 9.88 10.35
C SER A 90 -7.83 9.00 9.34
N GLN A 91 -9.11 8.70 9.57
CA GLN A 91 -9.93 7.93 8.62
C GLN A 91 -10.12 8.66 7.28
N LYS A 92 -10.20 10.00 7.31
CA LYS A 92 -10.32 10.83 6.10
C LYS A 92 -9.01 10.95 5.33
N GLU A 93 -7.88 10.95 6.03
CA GLU A 93 -6.55 11.02 5.43
C GLU A 93 -6.12 9.67 4.85
N HIS A 94 -6.33 8.56 5.57
CA HIS A 94 -5.78 7.25 5.23
C HIS A 94 -6.75 6.31 4.50
N VAL A 95 -7.76 6.82 3.85
CA VAL A 95 -8.72 6.18 2.92
C VAL A 95 -9.36 4.89 3.44
N THR A 96 -8.58 3.88 3.80
CA THR A 96 -9.00 2.53 4.24
C THR A 96 -8.93 2.38 5.77
N GLN A 97 -8.55 3.43 6.51
CA GLN A 97 -8.45 3.38 7.97
C GLN A 97 -9.78 3.01 8.63
N TYR A 98 -10.91 3.46 8.08
CA TYR A 98 -12.22 3.08 8.59
C TYR A 98 -12.46 1.55 8.54
N ILE A 99 -11.96 0.86 7.49
CA ILE A 99 -12.02 -0.61 7.38
C ILE A 99 -11.18 -1.24 8.50
N ASN A 100 -9.96 -0.72 8.71
CA ASN A 100 -9.04 -1.23 9.73
C ASN A 100 -9.57 -1.06 11.16
N ASP A 101 -10.28 0.04 11.41
CA ASP A 101 -10.90 0.33 12.71
C ASP A 101 -12.15 -0.53 12.97
N ASN A 102 -12.82 -1.00 11.90
CA ASN A 102 -14.07 -1.75 11.97
C ASN A 102 -14.00 -3.10 11.23
N PRO A 103 -13.03 -3.98 11.58
CA PRO A 103 -12.76 -5.20 10.80
C PRO A 103 -13.93 -6.20 10.81
N LYS A 104 -14.86 -6.10 11.77
CA LYS A 104 -16.04 -6.97 11.85
C LYS A 104 -17.14 -6.60 10.85
N ASP A 105 -17.08 -5.40 10.31
CA ASP A 105 -18.10 -4.86 9.42
C ASP A 105 -17.76 -5.04 7.94
N PHE A 106 -16.56 -5.55 7.66
CA PHE A 106 -16.06 -5.79 6.30
C PHE A 106 -15.55 -7.21 6.14
N ARG A 107 -15.81 -7.78 4.97
CA ARG A 107 -15.23 -9.05 4.55
C ARG A 107 -13.86 -8.75 3.96
N TYR A 108 -12.80 -9.06 4.68
CA TYR A 108 -11.44 -8.79 4.22
C TYR A 108 -10.55 -10.03 4.28
N ASP A 109 -9.50 -10.02 3.48
CA ASP A 109 -8.45 -11.04 3.52
C ASP A 109 -7.09 -10.40 3.17
N SER A 110 -6.01 -11.08 3.57
CA SER A 110 -4.65 -10.59 3.43
C SER A 110 -3.83 -11.46 2.48
N VAL A 111 -3.05 -10.80 1.62
CA VAL A 111 -2.04 -11.45 0.78
C VAL A 111 -0.69 -11.33 1.46
N TYR A 112 -0.09 -12.45 1.80
CA TYR A 112 1.19 -12.53 2.49
C TYR A 112 2.12 -13.56 1.86
N ASP A 113 3.42 -13.40 2.08
CA ASP A 113 4.41 -14.41 1.72
C ASP A 113 4.55 -15.39 2.89
N SER A 114 4.05 -16.61 2.71
CA SER A 114 4.14 -17.68 3.73
C SER A 114 5.55 -18.28 3.86
N SER A 115 6.44 -18.00 2.93
CA SER A 115 7.79 -18.55 2.88
C SER A 115 8.82 -17.69 3.62
N LYS A 116 8.61 -16.37 3.64
CA LYS A 116 9.59 -15.42 4.18
C LYS A 116 8.94 -14.15 4.70
N ASP A 117 9.20 -13.83 5.97
CA ASP A 117 8.79 -12.55 6.56
C ASP A 117 9.90 -11.51 6.40
N MET A 118 9.62 -10.51 5.54
CA MET A 118 10.49 -9.37 5.25
C MET A 118 9.87 -8.04 5.73
N SER A 119 8.88 -8.09 6.61
CA SER A 119 8.16 -6.94 7.15
C SER A 119 9.05 -5.93 7.88
N HIS A 120 10.24 -6.37 8.33
CA HIS A 120 11.24 -5.52 8.96
C HIS A 120 11.98 -4.59 8.00
N LEU A 121 11.85 -4.81 6.68
CA LEU A 121 12.44 -3.95 5.65
C LEU A 121 11.53 -2.76 5.35
N ARG A 122 12.16 -1.62 5.05
CA ARG A 122 11.48 -0.37 4.75
C ARG A 122 12.01 0.22 3.44
N TRP A 123 11.16 0.25 2.42
CA TRP A 123 11.44 0.74 1.06
C TRP A 123 10.50 1.88 0.63
N THR A 124 9.89 2.56 1.60
CA THR A 124 9.12 3.79 1.38
C THR A 124 10.04 5.02 1.39
N LEU A 125 9.54 6.19 1.03
CA LEU A 125 10.31 7.42 0.87
C LEU A 125 9.69 8.56 1.70
N ASP A 126 9.91 8.54 3.03
CA ASP A 126 9.39 9.55 3.96
C ASP A 126 10.50 10.39 4.61
N THR A 127 11.72 9.84 4.72
CA THR A 127 12.84 10.46 5.44
C THR A 127 14.08 10.59 4.55
N LEU A 128 15.09 11.31 5.04
CA LEU A 128 16.37 11.42 4.34
C LEU A 128 17.07 10.06 4.25
N GLU A 129 16.98 9.26 5.30
CA GLU A 129 17.55 7.91 5.36
C GLU A 129 16.90 7.00 4.32
N ASP A 130 15.58 7.08 4.20
CA ASP A 130 14.84 6.36 3.15
C ASP A 130 15.33 6.78 1.76
N TYR A 131 15.47 8.08 1.52
CA TYR A 131 16.00 8.60 0.25
C TYR A 131 17.41 8.06 -0.04
N VAL A 132 18.30 8.03 0.96
CA VAL A 132 19.68 7.51 0.79
C VAL A 132 19.65 6.02 0.41
N LEU A 133 18.78 5.22 1.05
CA LEU A 133 18.63 3.80 0.72
C LEU A 133 18.06 3.63 -0.71
N ILE A 134 16.93 4.23 -0.98
CA ILE A 134 16.23 4.13 -2.28
C ILE A 134 17.15 4.59 -3.42
N ARG A 135 17.86 5.70 -3.25
CA ARG A 135 18.79 6.19 -4.26
C ARG A 135 19.91 5.19 -4.58
N LYS A 136 20.41 4.46 -3.57
CA LYS A 136 21.40 3.38 -3.78
C LYS A 136 20.79 2.20 -4.55
N MET A 137 19.56 1.82 -4.21
CA MET A 137 18.87 0.70 -4.87
C MET A 137 18.61 1.01 -6.36
N TYR A 138 18.23 2.26 -6.68
CA TYR A 138 17.96 2.70 -8.05
C TYR A 138 19.16 2.61 -9.02
N ASP A 139 20.39 2.49 -8.53
CA ASP A 139 21.55 2.24 -9.37
C ASP A 139 21.59 0.79 -9.91
N TYR A 140 20.72 -0.11 -9.38
CA TYR A 140 20.73 -1.55 -9.67
C TYR A 140 19.36 -2.10 -10.11
N VAL A 141 18.29 -1.32 -9.98
CA VAL A 141 16.92 -1.75 -10.32
C VAL A 141 16.37 -0.93 -11.49
N ASN A 142 15.42 -1.50 -12.20
CA ASN A 142 14.63 -0.85 -13.25
C ASN A 142 13.17 -1.35 -13.15
N ASP A 143 12.30 -0.88 -14.05
CA ASP A 143 10.86 -1.18 -14.03
C ASP A 143 10.53 -2.68 -14.17
N ASP A 144 11.45 -3.49 -14.70
CA ASP A 144 11.28 -4.93 -14.90
C ASP A 144 11.91 -5.76 -13.76
N THR A 145 12.54 -5.11 -12.76
CA THR A 145 13.21 -5.82 -11.66
C THR A 145 12.16 -6.44 -10.71
N SER A 146 12.21 -7.76 -10.59
CA SER A 146 11.28 -8.50 -9.73
C SER A 146 11.55 -8.28 -8.24
N TYR A 147 10.52 -8.57 -7.42
CA TYR A 147 10.65 -8.56 -5.95
C TYR A 147 11.82 -9.43 -5.45
N HIS A 148 11.99 -10.63 -6.01
CA HIS A 148 13.06 -11.54 -5.60
C HIS A 148 14.46 -11.01 -5.95
N GLU A 149 14.61 -10.34 -7.10
CA GLU A 149 15.89 -9.72 -7.48
C GLU A 149 16.23 -8.55 -6.56
N ILE A 150 15.23 -7.77 -6.11
CA ILE A 150 15.43 -6.72 -5.12
C ILE A 150 15.86 -7.32 -3.76
N LEU A 151 15.22 -8.41 -3.32
CA LEU A 151 15.63 -9.11 -2.10
C LEU A 151 17.06 -9.63 -2.17
N ASP A 152 17.42 -10.28 -3.27
CA ASP A 152 18.78 -10.78 -3.52
C ASP A 152 19.81 -9.64 -3.46
N LEU A 153 19.46 -8.48 -4.01
CA LEU A 153 20.31 -7.31 -3.98
C LEU A 153 20.53 -6.81 -2.55
N VAL A 154 19.47 -6.76 -1.74
CA VAL A 154 19.55 -6.34 -0.33
C VAL A 154 20.34 -7.35 0.49
N GLU A 155 20.15 -8.66 0.29
CA GLU A 155 20.92 -9.71 0.97
C GLU A 155 22.41 -9.67 0.65
N LYS A 156 22.77 -9.33 -0.59
CA LYS A 156 24.19 -9.11 -0.99
C LYS A 156 24.79 -7.84 -0.40
N ASN A 157 23.95 -6.91 0.07
CA ASN A 157 24.35 -5.61 0.61
C ASN A 157 23.76 -5.36 2.02
N PRO A 158 24.06 -6.18 3.03
CA PRO A 158 23.39 -6.13 4.34
C PRO A 158 23.56 -4.77 5.06
N LYS A 159 24.58 -4.00 4.74
CA LYS A 159 24.77 -2.64 5.28
C LYS A 159 23.69 -1.65 4.81
N TRP A 160 22.96 -1.97 3.75
CA TRP A 160 21.88 -1.11 3.27
C TRP A 160 20.69 -1.11 4.22
N ILE A 161 20.39 -2.25 4.85
CA ILE A 161 19.32 -2.38 5.84
C ILE A 161 19.55 -1.44 7.04
N GLU A 162 20.81 -1.20 7.40
CA GLU A 162 21.17 -0.33 8.54
C GLU A 162 20.91 1.16 8.26
N ILE A 163 20.73 1.58 6.98
CA ILE A 163 20.61 3.00 6.62
C ILE A 163 19.34 3.61 7.24
N ASN A 164 18.21 2.89 7.17
CA ASN A 164 16.92 3.39 7.68
C ASN A 164 16.29 2.49 8.75
N ARG A 165 17.05 1.52 9.28
CA ARG A 165 16.59 0.58 10.31
C ARG A 165 16.00 1.24 11.56
N MET A 166 16.55 2.41 11.93
CA MET A 166 16.14 3.14 13.14
C MET A 166 14.93 4.06 12.92
N ILE A 167 14.39 4.10 11.69
CA ILE A 167 13.21 4.90 11.41
C ILE A 167 11.98 4.16 11.95
N GLU A 168 11.38 4.74 12.99
CA GLU A 168 10.12 4.26 13.52
C GLU A 168 8.96 4.64 12.58
N GLN A 169 8.14 3.65 12.26
CA GLN A 169 6.92 3.91 11.51
C GLN A 169 5.94 4.66 12.41
N LYS A 170 5.44 5.79 11.93
CA LYS A 170 4.32 6.46 12.61
C LYS A 170 3.14 5.47 12.68
N VAL A 171 2.69 5.21 13.89
CA VAL A 171 1.45 4.48 14.15
C VAL A 171 0.34 5.50 14.00
N ASN A 172 -0.52 5.29 13.01
CA ASN A 172 -1.68 6.15 12.74
C ASN A 172 -2.87 5.72 13.58
#